data_59fbbcef65e5b9af13f491ea81c86efb
#
_entry.id   59fbbcef65e5b9af13f491ea81c86efb
#
_cell.length_a   1.000
_cell.length_b   1.000
_cell.length_c   1.000
_cell.angle_alpha   90.00
_cell.angle_beta   90.00
_cell.angle_gamma   90.00
#
_symmetry.space_group_name_H-M   'P 1'
#
loop_
_entity.id
_entity.type
_entity.pdbx_description
1 polymer ?
#
loop_
_entity_poly.entity_id
_entity_poly.type
_entity_poly.pdbx_seq_one_letter_code
_entity_poly.pdbx_strand_id
1 'polypeptide(L)'
;MRLARKVALITGGTSGIGRATSLLFSREGAKVAVSGRNKDRGQDVVKEIIAAGGEAVFVSTDVRFPDQCRRTVEETVDAFGRIDILFNSAGVLFANTVPDCTEEEWDLTLDVNLKGAYLMSKYTIPIMAAQGGGIIIHNGSGWGLVGGAAAASYCASKGGVVLLTRAMAIDHARQGIRVNCICPGDVDTPMLIDDASKRNMPFDKYLDEAAVRPMGRIGTPDEIASATLFLASDDSSFMTGASLVVDGGGIA
;
A
#
# COMPACT_ATOMS: atom_id res chain seq x y z
N MET A 1 -4.42 -19.28 -11.01
CA MET A 1 -4.96 -18.06 -10.35
C MET A 1 -4.80 -18.23 -8.84
N ARG A 2 -3.88 -17.48 -8.28
CA ARG A 2 -3.48 -17.58 -6.85
C ARG A 2 -4.49 -16.95 -5.89
N LEU A 3 -5.36 -16.06 -6.41
CA LEU A 3 -6.38 -15.32 -5.63
C LEU A 3 -7.81 -15.65 -6.10
N ALA A 4 -8.02 -16.83 -6.70
CA ALA A 4 -9.33 -17.24 -7.18
C ALA A 4 -10.40 -17.13 -6.05
N ARG A 5 -11.51 -16.45 -6.34
CA ARG A 5 -12.65 -16.23 -5.44
C ARG A 5 -12.32 -15.35 -4.21
N LYS A 6 -11.18 -14.69 -4.16
CA LYS A 6 -10.84 -13.71 -3.12
C LYS A 6 -11.37 -12.33 -3.47
N VAL A 7 -11.63 -11.52 -2.46
CA VAL A 7 -11.98 -10.11 -2.57
C VAL A 7 -10.84 -9.29 -1.97
N ALA A 8 -10.29 -8.38 -2.77
CA ALA A 8 -9.21 -7.49 -2.36
C ALA A 8 -9.68 -6.03 -2.33
N LEU A 9 -9.48 -5.37 -1.20
CA LEU A 9 -9.63 -3.92 -1.04
C LEU A 9 -8.25 -3.27 -1.06
N ILE A 10 -8.03 -2.33 -1.99
CA ILE A 10 -6.73 -1.71 -2.22
C ILE A 10 -6.85 -0.19 -2.09
N THR A 11 -6.27 0.39 -1.04
CA THR A 11 -6.19 1.84 -0.91
C THR A 11 -5.01 2.40 -1.73
N GLY A 12 -5.17 3.61 -2.28
CA GLY A 12 -4.18 4.13 -3.24
C GLY A 12 -4.14 3.33 -4.54
N GLY A 13 -5.19 2.56 -4.84
CA GLY A 13 -5.29 1.65 -5.99
C GLY A 13 -5.37 2.33 -7.36
N THR A 14 -5.34 3.68 -7.41
CA THR A 14 -5.52 4.46 -8.63
C THR A 14 -4.21 4.84 -9.36
N SER A 15 -3.05 4.55 -8.77
CA SER A 15 -1.74 4.88 -9.36
C SER A 15 -0.61 4.02 -8.79
N GLY A 16 0.56 4.05 -9.41
CA GLY A 16 1.80 3.43 -8.94
C GLY A 16 1.63 1.97 -8.50
N ILE A 17 2.20 1.63 -7.36
CA ILE A 17 2.18 0.27 -6.78
C ILE A 17 0.74 -0.22 -6.56
N GLY A 18 -0.15 0.63 -6.02
CA GLY A 18 -1.54 0.23 -5.77
C GLY A 18 -2.29 -0.14 -7.05
N ARG A 19 -2.11 0.65 -8.14
CA ARG A 19 -2.69 0.33 -9.46
C ARG A 19 -2.14 -1.00 -10.01
N ALA A 20 -0.82 -1.17 -10.03
CA ALA A 20 -0.20 -2.39 -10.50
C ALA A 20 -0.70 -3.62 -9.73
N THR A 21 -0.83 -3.49 -8.39
CA THR A 21 -1.38 -4.54 -7.54
C THR A 21 -2.85 -4.81 -7.85
N SER A 22 -3.67 -3.78 -8.09
CA SER A 22 -5.09 -3.94 -8.44
C SER A 22 -5.25 -4.75 -9.73
N LEU A 23 -4.47 -4.44 -10.76
CA LEU A 23 -4.49 -5.14 -12.03
C LEU A 23 -3.98 -6.58 -11.89
N LEU A 24 -2.88 -6.79 -11.17
CA LEU A 24 -2.30 -8.12 -10.97
C LEU A 24 -3.23 -9.02 -10.15
N PHE A 25 -3.82 -8.50 -9.07
CA PHE A 25 -4.74 -9.29 -8.24
C PHE A 25 -5.98 -9.71 -9.02
N SER A 26 -6.50 -8.84 -9.89
CA SER A 26 -7.61 -9.19 -10.77
C SER A 26 -7.21 -10.29 -11.76
N ARG A 27 -6.04 -10.22 -12.40
CA ARG A 27 -5.51 -11.28 -13.30
C ARG A 27 -5.35 -12.61 -12.57
N GLU A 28 -5.08 -12.58 -11.27
CA GLU A 28 -4.98 -13.74 -10.39
C GLU A 28 -6.32 -14.20 -9.82
N GLY A 29 -7.43 -13.64 -10.29
CA GLY A 29 -8.79 -14.09 -10.02
C GLY A 29 -9.47 -13.45 -8.82
N ALA A 30 -8.90 -12.38 -8.24
CA ALA A 30 -9.57 -11.63 -7.20
C ALA A 30 -10.60 -10.65 -7.79
N LYS A 31 -11.71 -10.43 -7.08
CA LYS A 31 -12.56 -9.26 -7.23
C LYS A 31 -11.89 -8.08 -6.50
N VAL A 32 -11.85 -6.91 -7.13
CA VAL A 32 -11.04 -5.79 -6.62
C VAL A 32 -11.88 -4.56 -6.32
N ALA A 33 -11.84 -4.10 -5.07
CA ALA A 33 -12.30 -2.77 -4.71
C ALA A 33 -11.11 -1.80 -4.77
N VAL A 34 -11.10 -0.95 -5.79
CA VAL A 34 -10.08 0.09 -5.99
C VAL A 34 -10.50 1.33 -5.21
N SER A 35 -9.67 1.76 -4.26
CA SER A 35 -9.97 2.93 -3.43
C SER A 35 -8.91 4.03 -3.60
N GLY A 36 -9.38 5.28 -3.66
CA GLY A 36 -8.52 6.46 -3.79
C GLY A 36 -9.31 7.75 -3.98
N ARG A 37 -8.61 8.89 -3.99
CA ARG A 37 -9.24 10.22 -4.07
C ARG A 37 -9.62 10.63 -5.50
N ASN A 38 -8.86 10.17 -6.49
CA ASN A 38 -9.09 10.57 -7.89
C ASN A 38 -10.07 9.61 -8.56
N LYS A 39 -11.29 10.10 -8.79
CA LYS A 39 -12.40 9.32 -9.35
C LYS A 39 -12.11 8.86 -10.78
N ASP A 40 -11.57 9.74 -11.61
CA ASP A 40 -11.36 9.43 -13.03
C ASP A 40 -10.31 8.31 -13.18
N ARG A 41 -9.14 8.47 -12.52
CA ARG A 41 -8.12 7.41 -12.50
C ARG A 41 -8.64 6.10 -11.90
N GLY A 42 -9.48 6.18 -10.87
CA GLY A 42 -10.07 4.99 -10.26
C GLY A 42 -11.01 4.26 -11.21
N GLN A 43 -11.86 4.99 -11.90
CA GLN A 43 -12.75 4.43 -12.91
C GLN A 43 -11.99 3.86 -14.10
N ASP A 44 -10.88 4.46 -14.51
CA ASP A 44 -10.05 3.92 -15.60
C ASP A 44 -9.41 2.59 -15.20
N VAL A 45 -8.92 2.44 -13.97
CA VAL A 45 -8.44 1.14 -13.45
C VAL A 45 -9.55 0.09 -13.44
N VAL A 46 -10.76 0.46 -13.00
CA VAL A 46 -11.91 -0.44 -13.01
C VAL A 46 -12.28 -0.86 -14.44
N LYS A 47 -12.33 0.07 -15.39
CA LYS A 47 -12.58 -0.25 -16.81
C LYS A 47 -11.54 -1.21 -17.38
N GLU A 48 -10.25 -0.99 -17.07
CA GLU A 48 -9.16 -1.88 -17.50
C GLU A 48 -9.32 -3.30 -16.94
N ILE A 49 -9.67 -3.42 -15.66
CA ILE A 49 -9.95 -4.71 -15.02
C ILE A 49 -11.14 -5.42 -15.70
N ILE A 50 -12.24 -4.71 -15.93
CA ILE A 50 -13.44 -5.27 -16.55
C ILE A 50 -13.17 -5.68 -18.01
N ALA A 51 -12.42 -4.86 -18.76
CA ALA A 51 -12.03 -5.18 -20.14
C ALA A 51 -11.15 -6.42 -20.23
N ALA A 52 -10.38 -6.73 -19.17
CA ALA A 52 -9.59 -7.95 -19.05
C ALA A 52 -10.40 -9.17 -18.52
N GLY A 53 -11.73 -9.01 -18.32
CA GLY A 53 -12.63 -10.08 -17.84
C GLY A 53 -12.67 -10.23 -16.31
N GLY A 54 -12.11 -9.29 -15.55
CA GLY A 54 -12.17 -9.27 -14.09
C GLY A 54 -13.40 -8.54 -13.54
N GLU A 55 -13.55 -8.54 -12.23
CA GLU A 55 -14.60 -7.84 -11.51
C GLU A 55 -13.98 -6.76 -10.61
N ALA A 56 -14.42 -5.50 -10.74
CA ALA A 56 -13.93 -4.42 -9.89
C ALA A 56 -14.99 -3.33 -9.66
N VAL A 57 -14.84 -2.63 -8.52
CA VAL A 57 -15.57 -1.40 -8.20
C VAL A 57 -14.58 -0.32 -7.77
N PHE A 58 -14.96 0.94 -7.94
CA PHE A 58 -14.21 2.08 -7.42
C PHE A 58 -14.95 2.72 -6.26
N VAL A 59 -14.26 2.92 -5.13
CA VAL A 59 -14.78 3.64 -3.97
C VAL A 59 -13.93 4.89 -3.71
N SER A 60 -14.55 6.07 -3.79
CA SER A 60 -13.86 7.33 -3.52
C SER A 60 -13.58 7.48 -2.03
N THR A 61 -12.28 7.58 -1.67
CA THR A 61 -11.83 7.57 -0.28
C THR A 61 -10.64 8.47 -0.05
N ASP A 62 -10.74 9.33 0.93
CA ASP A 62 -9.58 9.93 1.60
C ASP A 62 -9.38 9.20 2.93
N VAL A 63 -8.28 8.46 3.03
CA VAL A 63 -7.99 7.59 4.20
C VAL A 63 -7.75 8.35 5.50
N ARG A 64 -7.62 9.68 5.46
CA ARG A 64 -7.51 10.52 6.66
C ARG A 64 -8.80 10.56 7.48
N PHE A 65 -9.95 10.33 6.84
CA PHE A 65 -11.28 10.51 7.43
C PHE A 65 -11.90 9.17 7.84
N PRO A 66 -12.17 8.95 9.15
CA PRO A 66 -12.72 7.70 9.67
C PRO A 66 -14.01 7.25 8.97
N ASP A 67 -14.94 8.19 8.73
CA ASP A 67 -16.23 7.87 8.10
C ASP A 67 -16.07 7.42 6.64
N GLN A 68 -15.10 7.99 5.90
CA GLN A 68 -14.81 7.53 4.55
C GLN A 68 -14.18 6.14 4.55
N CYS A 69 -13.26 5.87 5.47
CA CYS A 69 -12.66 4.54 5.62
C CYS A 69 -13.71 3.48 5.96
N ARG A 70 -14.60 3.76 6.91
CA ARG A 70 -15.72 2.87 7.27
C ARG A 70 -16.62 2.60 6.07
N ARG A 71 -17.10 3.65 5.41
CA ARG A 71 -17.92 3.54 4.19
C ARG A 71 -17.24 2.72 3.09
N THR A 72 -15.92 2.86 2.90
CA THR A 72 -15.18 2.09 1.90
C THR A 72 -15.22 0.60 2.18
N VAL A 73 -15.09 0.20 3.44
CA VAL A 73 -15.23 -1.19 3.86
C VAL A 73 -16.67 -1.69 3.63
N GLU A 74 -17.66 -0.91 4.05
CA GLU A 74 -19.08 -1.23 3.88
C GLU A 74 -19.44 -1.40 2.40
N GLU A 75 -19.11 -0.43 1.54
CA GLU A 75 -19.36 -0.51 0.08
C GLU A 75 -18.64 -1.69 -0.59
N THR A 76 -17.46 -2.07 -0.09
CA THR A 76 -16.75 -3.26 -0.59
C THR A 76 -17.50 -4.54 -0.23
N VAL A 77 -18.02 -4.63 1.01
CA VAL A 77 -18.82 -5.78 1.46
C VAL A 77 -20.14 -5.82 0.72
N ASP A 78 -20.82 -4.68 0.51
CA ASP A 78 -22.06 -4.60 -0.25
C ASP A 78 -21.88 -5.08 -1.70
N ALA A 79 -20.74 -4.74 -2.33
CA ALA A 79 -20.45 -5.14 -3.70
C ALA A 79 -20.09 -6.61 -3.85
N PHE A 80 -19.33 -7.18 -2.90
CA PHE A 80 -18.71 -8.49 -3.07
C PHE A 80 -18.98 -9.50 -1.95
N GLY A 81 -19.67 -9.09 -0.89
CA GLY A 81 -20.09 -9.94 0.23
C GLY A 81 -19.01 -10.23 1.28
N ARG A 82 -17.74 -9.89 1.03
CA ARG A 82 -16.60 -10.20 1.90
C ARG A 82 -15.38 -9.34 1.62
N ILE A 83 -14.36 -9.41 2.48
CA ILE A 83 -13.02 -8.88 2.23
C ILE A 83 -11.99 -9.90 2.69
N ASP A 84 -11.24 -10.49 1.77
CA ASP A 84 -10.18 -11.47 2.09
C ASP A 84 -8.81 -10.81 2.24
N ILE A 85 -8.58 -9.73 1.47
CA ILE A 85 -7.29 -9.04 1.41
C ILE A 85 -7.52 -7.55 1.54
N LEU A 86 -6.77 -6.91 2.44
CA LEU A 86 -6.63 -5.46 2.51
C LEU A 86 -5.19 -5.08 2.18
N PHE A 87 -4.99 -4.29 1.13
CA PHE A 87 -3.70 -3.69 0.82
C PHE A 87 -3.73 -2.18 1.09
N ASN A 88 -3.09 -1.75 2.17
CA ASN A 88 -2.94 -0.35 2.54
C ASN A 88 -1.76 0.26 1.77
N SER A 89 -2.02 0.80 0.57
CA SER A 89 -1.01 1.40 -0.31
C SER A 89 -1.12 2.91 -0.48
N ALA A 90 -2.15 3.55 0.08
CA ALA A 90 -2.23 5.01 0.09
C ALA A 90 -1.02 5.61 0.83
N GLY A 91 -0.39 6.62 0.23
CA GLY A 91 0.77 7.26 0.83
C GLY A 91 1.11 8.60 0.18
N VAL A 92 1.85 9.42 0.93
CA VAL A 92 2.45 10.68 0.48
C VAL A 92 3.89 10.76 0.98
N LEU A 93 4.71 11.56 0.30
CA LEU A 93 6.10 11.84 0.64
C LEU A 93 6.34 13.35 0.58
N PHE A 94 6.95 13.88 1.61
CA PHE A 94 7.54 15.21 1.65
C PHE A 94 9.01 15.06 2.02
N ALA A 95 9.87 15.70 1.22
CA ALA A 95 11.32 15.62 1.37
C ALA A 95 11.82 16.84 2.14
N ASN A 96 11.78 16.79 3.47
CA ASN A 96 12.18 17.87 4.36
C ASN A 96 13.02 17.36 5.53
N THR A 97 13.98 18.17 5.99
CA THR A 97 14.63 18.00 7.31
C THR A 97 13.65 18.35 8.42
N VAL A 98 13.97 18.01 9.68
CA VAL A 98 13.06 18.32 10.79
C VAL A 98 12.77 19.82 10.92
N PRO A 99 13.77 20.75 10.83
CA PRO A 99 13.49 22.18 10.90
C PRO A 99 12.68 22.73 9.71
N ASP A 100 12.75 22.08 8.54
CA ASP A 100 12.12 22.58 7.31
C ASP A 100 10.73 21.93 7.06
N CYS A 101 10.41 20.87 7.78
CA CYS A 101 9.12 20.19 7.70
C CYS A 101 8.06 21.01 8.43
N THR A 102 7.04 21.48 7.73
CA THR A 102 5.94 22.18 8.39
C THR A 102 5.07 21.21 9.19
N GLU A 103 4.34 21.73 10.19
CA GLU A 103 3.43 20.91 10.99
C GLU A 103 2.33 20.30 10.10
N GLU A 104 1.87 21.04 9.09
CA GLU A 104 0.85 20.55 8.13
C GLU A 104 1.38 19.39 7.27
N GLU A 105 2.63 19.45 6.82
CA GLU A 105 3.26 18.35 6.06
C GLU A 105 3.49 17.14 6.95
N TRP A 106 3.91 17.37 8.19
CA TRP A 106 4.05 16.31 9.20
C TRP A 106 2.72 15.64 9.46
N ASP A 107 1.68 16.38 9.80
CA ASP A 107 0.36 15.87 10.11
C ASP A 107 -0.25 15.14 8.90
N LEU A 108 -0.14 15.71 7.69
CA LEU A 108 -0.62 15.08 6.47
C LEU A 108 0.09 13.75 6.20
N THR A 109 1.41 13.69 6.44
CA THR A 109 2.19 12.46 6.23
C THR A 109 1.74 11.37 7.20
N LEU A 110 1.60 11.68 8.49
CA LEU A 110 1.14 10.74 9.50
C LEU A 110 -0.31 10.32 9.29
N ASP A 111 -1.18 11.28 8.97
CA ASP A 111 -2.61 11.02 8.73
C ASP A 111 -2.85 10.10 7.53
N VAL A 112 -2.11 10.29 6.43
CA VAL A 112 -2.26 9.44 5.24
C VAL A 112 -1.56 8.10 5.43
N ASN A 113 -0.25 8.12 5.76
CA ASN A 113 0.57 6.92 5.70
C ASN A 113 0.32 5.96 6.87
N LEU A 114 0.13 6.49 8.08
CA LEU A 114 0.02 5.68 9.31
C LEU A 114 -1.43 5.58 9.80
N LYS A 115 -2.08 6.70 10.07
CA LYS A 115 -3.45 6.71 10.56
C LYS A 115 -4.44 6.13 9.54
N GLY A 116 -4.23 6.41 8.24
CA GLY A 116 -5.04 5.81 7.17
C GLY A 116 -4.95 4.29 7.16
N ALA A 117 -3.74 3.72 7.28
CA ALA A 117 -3.54 2.27 7.39
C ALA A 117 -4.21 1.69 8.64
N TYR A 118 -4.11 2.38 9.78
CA TYR A 118 -4.82 2.02 11.02
C TYR A 118 -6.34 2.04 10.82
N LEU A 119 -6.91 3.12 10.27
CA LEU A 119 -8.36 3.26 10.10
C LEU A 119 -8.93 2.18 9.18
N MET A 120 -8.31 1.96 8.03
CA MET A 120 -8.75 0.91 7.11
C MET A 120 -8.69 -0.47 7.77
N SER A 121 -7.61 -0.77 8.50
CA SER A 121 -7.48 -2.02 9.23
C SER A 121 -8.52 -2.15 10.35
N LYS A 122 -8.75 -1.07 11.11
CA LYS A 122 -9.76 -1.02 12.20
C LYS A 122 -11.15 -1.46 11.72
N TYR A 123 -11.57 -1.00 10.55
CA TYR A 123 -12.90 -1.33 10.02
C TYR A 123 -12.93 -2.67 9.28
N THR A 124 -11.80 -3.13 8.74
CA THR A 124 -11.74 -4.41 8.00
C THR A 124 -11.57 -5.62 8.90
N ILE A 125 -10.80 -5.51 10.00
CA ILE A 125 -10.52 -6.63 10.93
C ILE A 125 -11.78 -7.32 11.45
N PRO A 126 -12.84 -6.61 11.91
CA PRO A 126 -14.06 -7.28 12.38
C PRO A 126 -14.73 -8.14 11.30
N ILE A 127 -14.70 -7.69 10.04
CA ILE A 127 -15.24 -8.43 8.90
C ILE A 127 -14.41 -9.70 8.67
N MET A 128 -13.08 -9.57 8.61
CA MET A 128 -12.15 -10.70 8.43
C MET A 128 -12.28 -11.72 9.58
N ALA A 129 -12.37 -11.27 10.83
CA ALA A 129 -12.52 -12.14 11.98
C ALA A 129 -13.84 -12.93 11.93
N ALA A 130 -14.95 -12.28 11.54
CA ALA A 130 -16.25 -12.93 11.37
C ALA A 130 -16.26 -13.95 10.22
N GLN A 131 -15.40 -13.80 9.21
CA GLN A 131 -15.23 -14.71 8.09
C GLN A 131 -14.29 -15.90 8.41
N GLY A 132 -13.62 -15.88 9.57
CA GLY A 132 -12.64 -16.89 9.97
C GLY A 132 -11.21 -16.61 9.48
N GLY A 133 -10.91 -15.40 9.01
CA GLY A 133 -9.56 -14.98 8.67
C GLY A 133 -9.48 -14.00 7.50
N GLY A 134 -8.26 -13.56 7.23
CA GLY A 134 -7.96 -12.61 6.15
C GLY A 134 -6.48 -12.27 6.07
N ILE A 135 -6.14 -11.38 5.15
CA ILE A 135 -4.76 -10.96 4.93
C ILE A 135 -4.72 -9.43 4.86
N ILE A 136 -3.89 -8.82 5.69
CA ILE A 136 -3.61 -7.39 5.64
C ILE A 136 -2.17 -7.18 5.23
N ILE A 137 -1.95 -6.35 4.23
CA ILE A 137 -0.62 -5.97 3.78
C ILE A 137 -0.50 -4.46 3.86
N HIS A 138 0.53 -4.00 4.55
CA HIS A 138 0.86 -2.58 4.60
C HIS A 138 1.98 -2.28 3.61
N ASN A 139 1.85 -1.16 2.89
CA ASN A 139 2.92 -0.62 2.06
C ASN A 139 3.82 0.28 2.94
N GLY A 140 4.85 -0.34 3.51
CA GLY A 140 5.91 0.33 4.26
C GLY A 140 6.89 1.07 3.36
N SER A 141 8.16 0.95 3.69
CA SER A 141 9.32 1.43 2.91
C SER A 141 10.61 0.87 3.52
N GLY A 142 11.68 0.78 2.75
CA GLY A 142 13.03 0.63 3.32
C GLY A 142 13.32 1.69 4.38
N TRP A 143 12.87 2.93 4.16
CA TRP A 143 12.99 4.02 5.15
C TRP A 143 12.04 3.92 6.36
N GLY A 144 11.26 2.86 6.45
CA GLY A 144 10.58 2.47 7.70
C GLY A 144 11.43 1.52 8.56
N LEU A 145 12.55 1.01 8.02
CA LEU A 145 13.49 0.12 8.70
C LEU A 145 14.82 0.82 9.03
N VAL A 146 15.20 1.80 8.19
CA VAL A 146 16.38 2.66 8.35
C VAL A 146 16.00 4.12 8.13
N GLY A 147 16.88 5.05 8.52
CA GLY A 147 16.68 6.47 8.26
C GLY A 147 16.92 6.82 6.78
N GLY A 148 16.20 7.84 6.28
CA GLY A 148 16.43 8.46 4.98
C GLY A 148 16.75 9.94 5.12
N ALA A 149 17.65 10.48 4.30
CA ALA A 149 17.98 11.91 4.32
C ALA A 149 16.79 12.75 3.88
N ALA A 150 16.55 13.88 4.56
CA ALA A 150 15.45 14.80 4.29
C ALA A 150 14.08 14.09 4.16
N ALA A 151 13.78 13.17 5.06
CA ALA A 151 12.54 12.37 5.02
C ALA A 151 11.99 12.08 6.43
N ALA A 152 12.12 13.01 7.36
CA ALA A 152 11.82 12.79 8.77
C ALA A 152 10.38 12.33 9.01
N SER A 153 9.38 13.06 8.51
CA SER A 153 7.97 12.71 8.65
C SER A 153 7.64 11.37 7.94
N TYR A 154 8.22 11.14 6.77
CA TYR A 154 8.03 9.90 6.02
C TYR A 154 8.63 8.71 6.76
N CYS A 155 9.90 8.78 7.21
CA CYS A 155 10.54 7.73 8.01
C CYS A 155 9.74 7.42 9.28
N ALA A 156 9.31 8.45 10.01
CA ALA A 156 8.47 8.28 11.20
C ALA A 156 7.16 7.55 10.87
N SER A 157 6.47 7.97 9.81
CA SER A 157 5.21 7.34 9.38
C SER A 157 5.41 5.88 8.97
N LYS A 158 6.45 5.57 8.19
CA LYS A 158 6.73 4.21 7.68
C LYS A 158 7.30 3.30 8.76
N GLY A 159 8.10 3.82 9.69
CA GLY A 159 8.51 3.11 10.91
C GLY A 159 7.30 2.76 11.79
N GLY A 160 6.35 3.69 11.94
CA GLY A 160 5.07 3.45 12.59
C GLY A 160 4.27 2.32 11.92
N VAL A 161 4.20 2.30 10.58
CA VAL A 161 3.53 1.24 9.81
C VAL A 161 4.18 -0.13 10.04
N VAL A 162 5.52 -0.19 10.08
CA VAL A 162 6.24 -1.45 10.35
C VAL A 162 5.91 -1.98 11.75
N LEU A 163 5.91 -1.13 12.78
CA LEU A 163 5.57 -1.57 14.14
C LEU A 163 4.07 -1.86 14.30
N LEU A 164 3.19 -1.10 13.66
CA LEU A 164 1.75 -1.39 13.61
C LEU A 164 1.50 -2.77 13.00
N THR A 165 2.21 -3.13 11.92
CA THR A 165 2.15 -4.46 11.31
C THR A 165 2.44 -5.57 12.32
N ARG A 166 3.52 -5.43 13.10
CA ARG A 166 3.94 -6.43 14.09
C ARG A 166 2.93 -6.55 15.23
N ALA A 167 2.46 -5.42 15.76
CA ALA A 167 1.44 -5.41 16.80
C ALA A 167 0.17 -6.11 16.35
N MET A 168 -0.38 -5.74 15.19
CA MET A 168 -1.58 -6.35 14.63
C MET A 168 -1.39 -7.84 14.31
N ALA A 169 -0.21 -8.25 13.87
CA ALA A 169 0.09 -9.67 13.62
C ALA A 169 -0.02 -10.50 14.90
N ILE A 170 0.48 -9.98 16.03
CA ILE A 170 0.37 -10.64 17.35
C ILE A 170 -1.10 -10.71 17.80
N ASP A 171 -1.82 -9.59 17.70
CA ASP A 171 -3.19 -9.46 18.22
C ASP A 171 -4.20 -10.34 17.45
N HIS A 172 -4.01 -10.49 16.12
CA HIS A 172 -5.03 -11.05 15.24
C HIS A 172 -4.68 -12.44 14.65
N ALA A 173 -3.49 -12.99 14.91
CA ALA A 173 -3.08 -14.31 14.39
C ALA A 173 -4.08 -15.43 14.76
N ARG A 174 -4.59 -15.43 16.01
CA ARG A 174 -5.56 -16.43 16.46
C ARG A 174 -6.95 -16.28 15.84
N GLN A 175 -7.22 -15.15 15.16
CA GLN A 175 -8.42 -14.92 14.38
C GLN A 175 -8.26 -15.36 12.91
N GLY A 176 -7.12 -16.02 12.57
CA GLY A 176 -6.81 -16.43 11.21
C GLY A 176 -6.39 -15.26 10.31
N ILE A 177 -6.02 -14.11 10.89
CA ILE A 177 -5.62 -12.91 10.12
C ILE A 177 -4.10 -12.82 10.10
N ARG A 178 -3.52 -12.81 8.89
CA ARG A 178 -2.08 -12.54 8.70
C ARG A 178 -1.89 -11.06 8.37
N VAL A 179 -0.91 -10.44 9.02
CA VAL A 179 -0.58 -9.03 8.79
C VAL A 179 0.90 -8.91 8.46
N ASN A 180 1.24 -8.44 7.26
CA ASN A 180 2.63 -8.27 6.83
C ASN A 180 2.85 -6.88 6.21
N CYS A 181 4.09 -6.49 6.10
CA CYS A 181 4.52 -5.23 5.50
C CYS A 181 5.41 -5.52 4.29
N ILE A 182 5.13 -4.89 3.15
CA ILE A 182 6.10 -4.80 2.06
C ILE A 182 6.89 -3.50 2.23
N CYS A 183 8.21 -3.56 2.06
CA CYS A 183 9.11 -2.42 2.23
C CYS A 183 9.86 -2.15 0.91
N PRO A 184 9.25 -1.40 -0.03
CA PRO A 184 9.92 -1.04 -1.28
C PRO A 184 11.08 -0.08 -1.07
N GLY A 185 12.04 -0.11 -2.00
CA GLY A 185 12.95 1.00 -2.27
C GLY A 185 12.31 2.06 -3.16
N ASP A 186 13.13 2.75 -3.98
CA ASP A 186 12.62 3.66 -5.00
C ASP A 186 12.01 2.86 -6.14
N VAL A 187 10.78 3.27 -6.52
CA VAL A 187 9.96 2.60 -7.53
C VAL A 187 9.44 3.64 -8.50
N ASP A 188 9.52 3.37 -9.79
CA ASP A 188 9.02 4.24 -10.86
C ASP A 188 7.51 4.47 -10.72
N THR A 189 7.16 5.56 -10.05
CA THR A 189 5.78 5.92 -9.71
C THR A 189 5.59 7.43 -9.78
N PRO A 190 4.35 7.91 -9.90
CA PRO A 190 4.07 9.34 -9.82
C PRO A 190 4.58 10.00 -8.52
N MET A 191 4.72 9.26 -7.42
CA MET A 191 5.29 9.78 -6.17
C MET A 191 6.77 10.16 -6.34
N LEU A 192 7.53 9.38 -7.09
CA LEU A 192 8.95 9.64 -7.36
C LEU A 192 9.13 10.88 -8.25
N ILE A 193 8.27 11.02 -9.27
CA ILE A 193 8.24 12.19 -10.15
C ILE A 193 7.90 13.47 -9.37
N ASP A 194 6.90 13.38 -8.49
CA ASP A 194 6.48 14.49 -7.63
C ASP A 194 7.57 14.90 -6.63
N ASP A 195 8.30 13.94 -6.07
CA ASP A 195 9.44 14.20 -5.16
C ASP A 195 10.59 14.89 -5.90
N ALA A 196 10.97 14.43 -7.08
CA ALA A 196 11.99 15.07 -7.91
C ALA A 196 11.61 16.53 -8.24
N SER A 197 10.34 16.76 -8.60
CA SER A 197 9.82 18.11 -8.87
C SER A 197 9.90 19.03 -7.66
N LYS A 198 9.52 18.53 -6.48
CA LYS A 198 9.60 19.29 -5.21
C LYS A 198 11.03 19.64 -4.81
N ARG A 199 12.00 18.79 -5.17
CA ARG A 199 13.43 19.05 -4.96
C ARG A 199 14.04 19.96 -6.03
N ASN A 200 13.26 20.45 -7.01
CA ASN A 200 13.76 21.19 -8.17
C ASN A 200 14.89 20.44 -8.91
N MET A 201 14.80 19.12 -8.96
CA MET A 201 15.81 18.26 -9.58
C MET A 201 15.29 17.72 -10.92
N PRO A 202 16.07 17.79 -12.02
CA PRO A 202 15.73 17.12 -13.26
C PRO A 202 15.52 15.62 -13.01
N PHE A 203 14.46 15.05 -13.57
CA PHE A 203 14.05 13.68 -13.26
C PHE A 203 15.13 12.65 -13.62
N ASP A 204 15.84 12.83 -14.72
CA ASP A 204 16.94 11.94 -15.12
C ASP A 204 18.06 11.94 -14.06
N LYS A 205 18.43 13.12 -13.56
CA LYS A 205 19.41 13.21 -12.46
C LYS A 205 18.90 12.56 -11.18
N TYR A 206 17.61 12.74 -10.87
CA TYR A 206 16.98 12.08 -9.73
C TYR A 206 17.03 10.55 -9.85
N LEU A 207 16.78 10.03 -11.06
CA LEU A 207 16.87 8.59 -11.33
C LEU A 207 18.28 8.06 -11.16
N ASP A 208 19.30 8.78 -11.62
CA ASP A 208 20.71 8.39 -11.45
C ASP A 208 21.08 8.30 -9.96
N GLU A 209 20.64 9.28 -9.16
CA GLU A 209 20.85 9.26 -7.70
C GLU A 209 20.06 8.13 -7.01
N ALA A 210 18.81 7.91 -7.41
CA ALA A 210 17.97 6.85 -6.89
C ALA A 210 18.45 5.44 -7.31
N ALA A 211 19.13 5.32 -8.45
CA ALA A 211 19.66 4.07 -8.96
C ALA A 211 21.00 3.64 -8.28
N VAL A 212 21.57 4.46 -7.39
CA VAL A 212 22.77 4.11 -6.61
C VAL A 212 22.41 3.02 -5.58
N ARG A 213 22.23 1.81 -6.07
CA ARG A 213 21.87 0.60 -5.32
C ARG A 213 22.66 -0.59 -5.86
N PRO A 214 22.81 -1.67 -5.10
CA PRO A 214 23.52 -2.87 -5.60
C PRO A 214 23.00 -3.37 -6.96
N MET A 215 21.68 -3.29 -7.23
CA MET A 215 21.11 -3.69 -8.53
C MET A 215 21.24 -2.63 -9.63
N GLY A 216 21.75 -1.42 -9.35
CA GLY A 216 22.01 -0.37 -10.35
C GLY A 216 20.76 0.21 -11.04
N ARG A 217 19.57 0.07 -10.45
CA ARG A 217 18.32 0.61 -10.97
C ARG A 217 17.27 0.78 -9.90
N ILE A 218 16.25 1.58 -10.18
CA ILE A 218 15.01 1.61 -9.41
C ILE A 218 14.12 0.41 -9.74
N GLY A 219 13.17 0.11 -8.87
CA GLY A 219 12.17 -0.94 -9.09
C GLY A 219 11.01 -0.47 -9.97
N THR A 220 10.23 -1.42 -10.47
CA THR A 220 8.97 -1.16 -11.16
C THR A 220 7.78 -1.43 -10.24
N PRO A 221 6.60 -0.78 -10.47
CA PRO A 221 5.38 -1.10 -9.74
C PRO A 221 5.01 -2.59 -9.79
N ASP A 222 5.26 -3.26 -10.92
CA ASP A 222 4.93 -4.67 -11.12
C ASP A 222 5.81 -5.61 -10.28
N GLU A 223 7.08 -5.24 -10.03
CA GLU A 223 7.96 -6.01 -9.13
C GLU A 223 7.44 -5.98 -7.70
N ILE A 224 6.95 -4.81 -7.25
CA ILE A 224 6.36 -4.67 -5.91
C ILE A 224 4.99 -5.36 -5.85
N ALA A 225 4.18 -5.26 -6.91
CA ALA A 225 2.89 -5.95 -7.00
C ALA A 225 3.08 -7.48 -6.93
N SER A 226 4.12 -8.03 -7.57
CA SER A 226 4.44 -9.47 -7.53
C SER A 226 4.81 -9.94 -6.12
N ALA A 227 5.60 -9.17 -5.39
CA ALA A 227 5.92 -9.46 -3.99
C ALA A 227 4.69 -9.29 -3.07
N THR A 228 3.82 -8.32 -3.36
CA THR A 228 2.54 -8.14 -2.65
C THR A 228 1.60 -9.33 -2.92
N LEU A 229 1.56 -9.86 -4.15
CA LEU A 229 0.82 -11.07 -4.49
C LEU A 229 1.32 -12.30 -3.71
N PHE A 230 2.63 -12.46 -3.54
CA PHE A 230 3.19 -13.51 -2.68
C PHE A 230 2.66 -13.39 -1.25
N LEU A 231 2.67 -12.20 -0.65
CA LEU A 231 2.14 -11.98 0.70
C LEU A 231 0.62 -12.19 0.79
N ALA A 232 -0.12 -11.95 -0.29
CA ALA A 232 -1.57 -12.09 -0.40
C ALA A 232 -2.02 -13.53 -0.65
N SER A 233 -1.12 -14.44 -1.01
CA SER A 233 -1.42 -15.82 -1.37
C SER A 233 -1.11 -16.82 -0.25
N ASP A 234 -1.49 -18.07 -0.46
CA ASP A 234 -1.18 -19.18 0.45
C ASP A 234 0.31 -19.55 0.45
N ASP A 235 1.10 -19.07 -0.54
CA ASP A 235 2.56 -19.26 -0.56
C ASP A 235 3.25 -18.64 0.65
N SER A 236 2.61 -17.66 1.30
CA SER A 236 3.08 -17.02 2.53
C SER A 236 2.25 -17.40 3.77
N SER A 237 1.60 -18.58 3.76
CA SER A 237 0.65 -19.01 4.81
C SER A 237 1.23 -19.04 6.22
N PHE A 238 2.54 -19.22 6.38
CA PHE A 238 3.21 -19.19 7.69
C PHE A 238 3.93 -17.85 7.99
N MET A 239 3.59 -16.78 7.24
CA MET A 239 4.18 -15.45 7.43
C MET A 239 3.15 -14.49 8.04
N THR A 240 3.46 -13.96 9.22
CA THR A 240 2.77 -12.84 9.85
C THR A 240 3.76 -11.99 10.64
N GLY A 241 3.58 -10.67 10.69
CA GLY A 241 4.50 -9.71 11.33
C GLY A 241 5.78 -9.44 10.56
N ALA A 242 5.92 -9.98 9.35
CA ALA A 242 7.14 -9.83 8.56
C ALA A 242 7.20 -8.48 7.83
N SER A 243 8.43 -7.99 7.64
CA SER A 243 8.75 -6.88 6.74
C SER A 243 9.53 -7.44 5.55
N LEU A 244 8.87 -7.53 4.38
CA LEU A 244 9.46 -8.03 3.15
C LEU A 244 10.09 -6.85 2.38
N VAL A 245 11.41 -6.81 2.37
CA VAL A 245 12.18 -5.77 1.66
C VAL A 245 12.27 -6.11 0.17
N VAL A 246 11.96 -5.13 -0.69
CA VAL A 246 12.03 -5.24 -2.15
C VAL A 246 12.59 -3.91 -2.68
N ASP A 247 13.92 -3.76 -2.67
CA ASP A 247 14.56 -2.45 -2.81
C ASP A 247 15.87 -2.48 -3.63
N GLY A 248 16.17 -3.60 -4.30
CA GLY A 248 17.39 -3.75 -5.07
C GLY A 248 18.69 -3.74 -4.21
N GLY A 249 18.56 -4.04 -2.91
CA GLY A 249 19.67 -4.06 -1.95
C GLY A 249 19.94 -2.69 -1.31
N GLY A 250 19.03 -1.74 -1.43
CA GLY A 250 19.22 -0.35 -0.99
C GLY A 250 19.44 -0.16 0.51
N ILE A 251 19.02 -1.13 1.33
CA ILE A 251 19.22 -1.12 2.79
C ILE A 251 19.97 -2.35 3.30
N ALA A 252 20.66 -3.10 2.41
CA ALA A 252 21.43 -4.28 2.78
C ALA A 252 22.69 -3.93 3.56
#